data_b8bed3df5f64f09630823ebc5edd94d6
#
_entry.id   b8bed3df5f64f09630823ebc5edd94d6
#
_cell.length_a   1.000
_cell.length_b   1.000
_cell.length_c   1.000
_cell.angle_alpha   90.00
_cell.angle_beta   90.00
_cell.angle_gamma   90.00
#
_symmetry.space_group_name_H-M   'P 1'
#
loop_
_entity.id
_entity.type
_entity.pdbx_description
1 polymer ?
#
loop_
_entity_poly.entity_id
_entity_poly.type
_entity_poly.pdbx_seq_one_letter_code
_entity_poly.pdbx_strand_id
1 'polypeptide(L)'
;MTEERPDLHLPPGRSPVGKQPFRFHCHPGVRCYLSCCRNVDLLLFPYDILRLKHCLKMDASTFLHRHTTLCQGSHPFFPGLKLQLADGNPPACPFLGETGCTVYPDRPSACRTYPLERGVEQPGPGKPLRAHYFLTHHPYCKGHEEAHTYTLRQWEREQDLSEFNLYNDLWAELDAFFATNPWAGEGKAGPYQQLAFLVCYNIDGFRAYANEHRLLSAFRLDKAERQRIERDDGHLLRFGFQWLEMILGGRRNLIPR
;
A
#
# COMPACT_ATOMS: atom_id res chain seq x y z
N MET A 1 -0.57 -3.43 -35.43
CA MET A 1 0.61 -3.88 -34.69
C MET A 1 0.10 -4.42 -33.37
N THR A 2 0.05 -5.74 -33.22
CA THR A 2 -0.28 -6.43 -31.98
C THR A 2 0.95 -6.28 -31.09
N GLU A 3 0.85 -5.47 -30.02
CA GLU A 3 1.86 -5.46 -28.96
C GLU A 3 1.91 -6.88 -28.37
N GLU A 4 2.98 -7.61 -28.66
CA GLU A 4 3.30 -8.87 -27.95
C GLU A 4 3.44 -8.54 -26.47
N ARG A 5 2.52 -9.06 -25.68
CA ARG A 5 2.62 -9.01 -24.22
C ARG A 5 3.80 -9.89 -23.82
N PRO A 6 4.73 -9.40 -22.97
CA PRO A 6 5.75 -10.28 -22.43
C PRO A 6 5.08 -11.49 -21.76
N ASP A 7 5.67 -12.67 -21.95
CA ASP A 7 5.24 -13.91 -21.29
C ASP A 7 5.41 -13.74 -19.75
N LEU A 8 4.42 -13.13 -19.13
CA LEU A 8 4.37 -13.04 -17.68
C LEU A 8 4.02 -14.43 -17.13
N HIS A 9 5.01 -15.08 -16.54
CA HIS A 9 4.80 -16.31 -15.79
C HIS A 9 3.92 -15.98 -14.57
N LEU A 10 2.60 -16.06 -14.76
CA LEU A 10 1.62 -15.77 -13.71
C LEU A 10 1.52 -16.94 -12.73
N PRO A 11 1.48 -16.67 -11.42
CA PRO A 11 1.17 -17.70 -10.45
C PRO A 11 -0.19 -18.37 -10.76
N PRO A 12 -0.40 -19.63 -10.37
CA PRO A 12 -1.67 -20.33 -10.56
C PRO A 12 -2.86 -19.52 -10.03
N GLY A 13 -3.98 -19.58 -10.74
CA GLY A 13 -5.22 -18.90 -10.37
C GLY A 13 -5.28 -17.41 -10.73
N ARG A 14 -4.31 -16.89 -11.48
CA ARG A 14 -4.29 -15.51 -11.98
C ARG A 14 -4.42 -15.47 -13.50
N SER A 15 -5.22 -14.52 -14.00
CA SER A 15 -5.33 -14.23 -15.42
C SER A 15 -5.24 -12.72 -15.67
N PRO A 16 -4.58 -12.28 -16.76
CA PRO A 16 -4.48 -10.84 -17.07
C PRO A 16 -5.85 -10.23 -17.30
N VAL A 17 -6.11 -9.06 -16.73
CA VAL A 17 -7.31 -8.29 -17.03
C VAL A 17 -7.11 -7.53 -18.33
N GLY A 18 -7.92 -7.86 -19.34
CA GLY A 18 -7.94 -7.19 -20.61
C GLY A 18 -8.97 -6.06 -20.67
N LYS A 19 -9.45 -5.77 -21.89
CA LYS A 19 -10.56 -4.81 -22.13
C LYS A 19 -11.93 -5.41 -21.83
N GLN A 20 -12.01 -6.73 -21.71
CA GLN A 20 -13.27 -7.43 -21.48
C GLN A 20 -13.71 -7.31 -20.02
N PRO A 21 -15.03 -7.21 -19.76
CA PRO A 21 -15.55 -7.26 -18.41
C PRO A 21 -15.22 -8.59 -17.72
N PHE A 22 -15.07 -8.56 -16.39
CA PHE A 22 -14.95 -9.74 -15.56
C PHE A 22 -16.18 -9.88 -14.66
N ARG A 23 -16.53 -11.13 -14.33
CA ARG A 23 -17.66 -11.45 -13.44
C ARG A 23 -17.20 -11.45 -12.01
N PHE A 24 -17.88 -10.68 -11.17
CA PHE A 24 -17.66 -10.68 -9.73
C PHE A 24 -18.75 -9.90 -9.00
N HIS A 25 -19.23 -10.43 -7.88
CA HIS A 25 -20.03 -9.68 -6.93
C HIS A 25 -19.88 -10.28 -5.53
N CYS A 26 -19.51 -9.46 -4.55
CA CYS A 26 -19.37 -9.87 -3.16
C CYS A 26 -20.43 -9.13 -2.31
N HIS A 27 -21.34 -9.89 -1.72
CA HIS A 27 -22.43 -9.38 -0.89
C HIS A 27 -22.85 -10.42 0.15
N PRO A 28 -23.64 -10.06 1.18
CA PRO A 28 -24.02 -10.98 2.26
C PRO A 28 -24.74 -12.26 1.82
N GLY A 29 -25.37 -12.27 0.65
CA GLY A 29 -26.03 -13.45 0.10
C GLY A 29 -25.11 -14.48 -0.53
N VAL A 30 -23.83 -14.15 -0.77
CA VAL A 30 -22.87 -15.11 -1.33
C VAL A 30 -22.35 -16.04 -0.25
N ARG A 31 -22.36 -17.36 -0.49
CA ARG A 31 -21.99 -18.38 0.51
C ARG A 31 -20.59 -18.21 1.15
N CYS A 32 -19.67 -17.56 0.45
CA CYS A 32 -18.32 -17.29 0.94
C CYS A 32 -18.16 -15.90 1.56
N TYR A 33 -19.25 -15.16 1.78
CA TYR A 33 -19.17 -13.81 2.35
C TYR A 33 -18.34 -13.79 3.64
N LEU A 34 -17.38 -12.89 3.72
CA LEU A 34 -16.40 -12.75 4.83
C LEU A 34 -15.41 -13.93 5.03
N SER A 35 -15.44 -14.95 4.18
CA SER A 35 -14.45 -16.05 4.27
C SER A 35 -13.02 -15.55 4.00
N CYS A 36 -12.85 -14.55 3.13
CA CYS A 36 -11.56 -13.91 2.85
C CYS A 36 -10.95 -13.18 4.05
N CYS A 37 -11.75 -12.86 5.08
CA CYS A 37 -11.27 -12.23 6.32
C CYS A 37 -10.73 -13.26 7.34
N ARG A 38 -10.69 -14.54 6.99
CA ARG A 38 -10.19 -15.61 7.85
C ARG A 38 -8.93 -16.21 7.26
N ASN A 39 -7.91 -16.40 8.09
CA ASN A 39 -6.60 -16.90 7.69
C ASN A 39 -5.98 -16.12 6.52
N VAL A 40 -6.17 -14.79 6.50
CA VAL A 40 -5.65 -13.91 5.46
C VAL A 40 -4.17 -13.60 5.70
N ASP A 41 -3.35 -13.66 4.66
CA ASP A 41 -1.98 -13.15 4.67
C ASP A 41 -1.99 -11.77 3.99
N LEU A 42 -1.99 -10.71 4.78
CA LEU A 42 -2.23 -9.35 4.30
C LEU A 42 -1.04 -8.44 4.59
N LEU A 43 -0.28 -8.12 3.54
CA LEU A 43 0.73 -7.06 3.57
C LEU A 43 0.03 -5.70 3.66
N LEU A 44 0.58 -4.82 4.48
CA LEU A 44 0.12 -3.44 4.64
C LEU A 44 1.18 -2.49 4.07
N PHE A 45 0.78 -1.66 3.13
CA PHE A 45 1.61 -0.59 2.61
C PHE A 45 1.51 0.68 3.48
N PRO A 46 2.45 1.63 3.37
CA PRO A 46 2.43 2.84 4.20
C PRO A 46 1.09 3.58 4.19
N TYR A 47 0.45 3.69 3.04
CA TYR A 47 -0.84 4.37 2.93
C TYR A 47 -2.00 3.57 3.57
N ASP A 48 -1.96 2.23 3.53
CA ASP A 48 -2.94 1.40 4.23
C ASP A 48 -2.91 1.67 5.75
N ILE A 49 -1.71 1.77 6.32
CA ILE A 49 -1.51 2.05 7.74
C ILE A 49 -2.05 3.44 8.10
N LEU A 50 -1.76 4.44 7.27
CA LEU A 50 -2.28 5.79 7.42
C LEU A 50 -3.81 5.81 7.44
N ARG A 51 -4.46 5.13 6.50
CA ARG A 51 -5.92 5.07 6.41
C ARG A 51 -6.53 4.32 7.60
N LEU A 52 -5.97 3.17 7.98
CA LEU A 52 -6.46 2.36 9.09
C LEU A 52 -6.33 3.07 10.43
N LYS A 53 -5.18 3.72 10.71
CA LYS A 53 -5.02 4.47 11.95
C LYS A 53 -6.02 5.61 12.08
N HIS A 54 -6.32 6.31 10.98
CA HIS A 54 -7.34 7.37 10.96
C HIS A 54 -8.74 6.82 11.23
N CYS A 55 -9.11 5.73 10.54
CA CYS A 55 -10.40 5.07 10.73
C CYS A 55 -10.60 4.64 12.19
N LEU A 56 -9.55 4.10 12.81
CA LEU A 56 -9.55 3.64 14.19
C LEU A 56 -9.30 4.75 15.22
N LYS A 57 -9.06 5.98 14.79
CA LYS A 57 -8.78 7.16 15.62
C LYS A 57 -7.67 6.92 16.63
N MET A 58 -6.58 6.30 16.19
CA MET A 58 -5.39 6.03 17.02
C MET A 58 -4.13 6.60 16.36
N ASP A 59 -3.08 6.76 17.15
CA ASP A 59 -1.77 7.12 16.62
C ASP A 59 -1.11 5.92 15.92
N ALA A 60 -0.17 6.24 15.00
CA ALA A 60 0.51 5.23 14.20
C ALA A 60 1.31 4.24 15.06
N SER A 61 1.95 4.69 16.14
CA SER A 61 2.73 3.81 17.02
C SER A 61 1.84 2.76 17.69
N THR A 62 0.68 3.19 18.20
CA THR A 62 -0.34 2.28 18.78
C THR A 62 -0.87 1.31 17.74
N PHE A 63 -1.15 1.80 16.50
CA PHE A 63 -1.59 0.93 15.41
C PHE A 63 -0.55 -0.13 15.06
N LEU A 64 0.71 0.27 14.87
CA LEU A 64 1.81 -0.63 14.56
C LEU A 64 1.98 -1.72 15.61
N HIS A 65 1.95 -1.33 16.89
CA HIS A 65 2.10 -2.28 17.99
C HIS A 65 0.95 -3.28 18.11
N ARG A 66 -0.29 -2.84 17.88
CA ARG A 66 -1.49 -3.67 18.12
C ARG A 66 -1.92 -4.50 16.92
N HIS A 67 -1.65 -4.02 15.71
CA HIS A 67 -2.28 -4.55 14.50
C HIS A 67 -1.30 -5.00 13.44
N THR A 68 0.03 -4.92 13.70
CA THR A 68 1.00 -5.33 12.71
C THR A 68 2.09 -6.24 13.28
N THR A 69 2.64 -7.06 12.39
CA THR A 69 3.87 -7.83 12.63
C THR A 69 4.87 -7.57 11.53
N LEU A 70 6.15 -7.54 11.89
CA LEU A 70 7.24 -7.46 10.92
C LEU A 70 7.30 -8.72 10.06
N CYS A 71 7.53 -8.54 8.78
CA CYS A 71 7.78 -9.64 7.86
C CYS A 71 8.88 -9.27 6.86
N GLN A 72 9.27 -10.21 6.04
CA GLN A 72 10.14 -9.91 4.90
C GLN A 72 9.34 -9.05 3.90
N GLY A 73 9.93 -7.94 3.44
CA GLY A 73 9.41 -7.12 2.36
C GLY A 73 9.63 -7.76 0.99
N SER A 74 9.53 -6.98 -0.07
CA SER A 74 9.81 -7.37 -1.47
C SER A 74 11.28 -7.75 -1.69
N HIS A 75 12.17 -7.27 -0.84
CA HIS A 75 13.63 -7.50 -0.84
C HIS A 75 14.17 -7.54 0.60
N PRO A 76 15.41 -8.03 0.82
CA PRO A 76 15.94 -8.27 2.17
C PRO A 76 16.42 -6.99 2.90
N PHE A 77 16.43 -5.84 2.24
CA PHE A 77 17.06 -4.62 2.75
C PHE A 77 16.12 -3.70 3.53
N PHE A 78 14.80 -3.94 3.46
CA PHE A 78 13.82 -3.19 4.24
C PHE A 78 12.67 -4.11 4.66
N PRO A 79 12.15 -3.99 5.91
CA PRO A 79 11.09 -4.86 6.38
C PRO A 79 9.74 -4.48 5.77
N GLY A 80 8.90 -5.48 5.55
CA GLY A 80 7.48 -5.31 5.32
C GLY A 80 6.67 -5.42 6.61
N LEU A 81 5.41 -5.03 6.55
CA LEU A 81 4.44 -5.18 7.62
C LEU A 81 3.27 -6.02 7.17
N LYS A 82 2.83 -6.94 8.03
CA LYS A 82 1.62 -7.73 7.86
C LYS A 82 0.59 -7.35 8.91
N LEU A 83 -0.67 -7.47 8.54
CA LEU A 83 -1.76 -7.39 9.51
C LEU A 83 -1.64 -8.52 10.52
N GLN A 84 -1.63 -8.19 11.80
CA GLN A 84 -1.72 -9.16 12.89
C GLN A 84 -3.16 -9.66 13.00
N LEU A 85 -3.35 -10.95 12.84
CA LEU A 85 -4.67 -11.57 12.98
C LEU A 85 -5.03 -11.75 14.46
N ALA A 86 -6.33 -11.72 14.74
CA ALA A 86 -6.85 -12.10 16.03
C ALA A 86 -6.75 -13.62 16.24
N ASP A 87 -6.54 -14.04 17.48
CA ASP A 87 -6.48 -15.45 17.86
C ASP A 87 -7.77 -16.18 17.48
N GLY A 88 -7.63 -17.42 17.06
CA GLY A 88 -8.76 -18.26 16.68
C GLY A 88 -8.35 -19.42 15.78
N ASN A 89 -9.30 -20.31 15.49
CA ASN A 89 -9.08 -21.42 14.56
C ASN A 89 -10.25 -21.52 13.55
N PRO A 90 -10.11 -21.00 12.33
CA PRO A 90 -8.93 -20.27 11.82
C PRO A 90 -8.81 -18.85 12.42
N PRO A 91 -7.58 -18.29 12.44
CA PRO A 91 -7.38 -16.91 12.86
C PRO A 91 -8.12 -15.94 11.93
N ALA A 92 -8.56 -14.80 12.46
CA ALA A 92 -9.38 -13.85 11.72
C ALA A 92 -8.78 -12.45 11.67
N CYS A 93 -9.16 -11.69 10.66
CA CYS A 93 -8.87 -10.26 10.59
C CYS A 93 -9.43 -9.56 11.86
N PRO A 94 -8.64 -8.73 12.56
CA PRO A 94 -9.10 -8.04 13.78
C PRO A 94 -10.24 -7.04 13.50
N PHE A 95 -10.47 -6.71 12.23
CA PHE A 95 -11.53 -5.80 11.81
C PHE A 95 -12.77 -6.53 11.27
N LEU A 96 -12.83 -7.86 11.43
CA LEU A 96 -13.99 -8.66 11.09
C LEU A 96 -15.06 -8.51 12.20
N GLY A 97 -16.13 -7.77 11.90
CA GLY A 97 -17.31 -7.68 12.75
C GLY A 97 -18.37 -8.74 12.39
N GLU A 98 -19.46 -8.74 13.13
CA GLU A 98 -20.57 -9.71 12.95
C GLU A 98 -21.22 -9.61 11.57
N THR A 99 -21.40 -8.40 11.06
CA THR A 99 -22.11 -8.12 9.79
C THR A 99 -21.18 -7.78 8.65
N GLY A 100 -19.88 -7.59 8.89
CA GLY A 100 -18.93 -7.19 7.85
C GLY A 100 -17.65 -6.58 8.40
N CYS A 101 -16.89 -5.98 7.51
CA CYS A 101 -15.64 -5.31 7.86
C CYS A 101 -15.92 -3.97 8.58
N THR A 102 -15.41 -3.81 9.80
CA THR A 102 -15.59 -2.58 10.61
C THR A 102 -14.82 -1.37 10.09
N VAL A 103 -13.82 -1.61 9.24
CA VAL A 103 -13.01 -0.56 8.59
C VAL A 103 -13.26 -0.53 7.07
N TYR A 104 -14.45 -0.93 6.60
CA TYR A 104 -14.73 -1.12 5.17
C TYR A 104 -14.39 0.09 4.30
N PRO A 105 -14.71 1.35 4.68
CA PRO A 105 -14.34 2.53 3.90
C PRO A 105 -12.83 2.76 3.78
N ASP A 106 -12.06 2.28 4.75
CA ASP A 106 -10.60 2.45 4.87
C ASP A 106 -9.84 1.12 4.81
N ARG A 107 -10.50 0.06 4.30
CA ARG A 107 -9.88 -1.25 4.16
C ARG A 107 -8.62 -1.20 3.30
N PRO A 108 -7.60 -2.01 3.62
CA PRO A 108 -6.33 -2.03 2.90
C PRO A 108 -6.48 -2.20 1.38
N SER A 109 -5.52 -1.69 0.64
CA SER A 109 -5.48 -1.73 -0.82
C SER A 109 -5.68 -3.13 -1.39
N ALA A 110 -5.07 -4.16 -0.82
CA ALA A 110 -5.26 -5.54 -1.26
C ALA A 110 -6.71 -6.04 -1.08
N CYS A 111 -7.36 -5.71 0.05
CA CYS A 111 -8.78 -6.02 0.28
C CYS A 111 -9.70 -5.23 -0.66
N ARG A 112 -9.32 -3.98 -0.97
CA ARG A 112 -10.07 -3.07 -1.81
C ARG A 112 -9.99 -3.45 -3.28
N THR A 113 -8.81 -3.86 -3.73
CA THR A 113 -8.57 -4.23 -5.13
C THR A 113 -9.17 -5.59 -5.48
N TYR A 114 -9.25 -6.54 -4.52
CA TYR A 114 -9.81 -7.88 -4.77
C TYR A 114 -11.18 -7.81 -5.47
N PRO A 115 -11.47 -8.61 -6.50
CA PRO A 115 -10.77 -9.81 -6.98
C PRO A 115 -9.58 -9.53 -7.89
N LEU A 116 -9.19 -8.28 -8.07
CA LEU A 116 -8.02 -7.95 -8.86
C LEU A 116 -6.78 -7.89 -7.98
N GLU A 117 -5.65 -8.22 -8.57
CA GLU A 117 -4.33 -7.88 -8.06
C GLU A 117 -3.70 -6.85 -9.00
N ARG A 118 -2.99 -5.89 -8.45
CA ARG A 118 -2.29 -4.85 -9.21
C ARG A 118 -0.79 -5.00 -9.02
N GLY A 119 -0.08 -5.23 -10.10
CA GLY A 119 1.38 -5.13 -10.17
C GLY A 119 1.80 -3.87 -10.91
N VAL A 120 2.99 -3.38 -10.64
CA VAL A 120 3.59 -2.25 -11.36
C VAL A 120 4.98 -2.64 -11.85
N GLU A 121 5.34 -2.16 -13.03
CA GLU A 121 6.68 -2.24 -13.58
C GLU A 121 7.18 -0.85 -13.97
N GLN A 122 8.48 -0.64 -13.88
CA GLN A 122 9.13 0.54 -14.43
C GLN A 122 9.74 0.20 -15.79
N PRO A 123 9.15 0.67 -16.91
CA PRO A 123 9.61 0.28 -18.26
C PRO A 123 11.01 0.76 -18.61
N GLY A 124 11.61 1.59 -17.77
CA GLY A 124 12.97 2.10 -17.92
C GLY A 124 13.23 3.29 -17.01
N PRO A 125 14.49 3.71 -16.85
CA PRO A 125 14.85 4.84 -16.01
C PRO A 125 14.07 6.11 -16.36
N GLY A 126 13.45 6.75 -15.37
CA GLY A 126 12.70 8.00 -15.53
C GLY A 126 11.37 7.88 -16.27
N LYS A 127 10.96 6.69 -16.69
CA LYS A 127 9.62 6.47 -17.26
C LYS A 127 8.61 6.25 -16.13
N PRO A 128 7.34 6.66 -16.31
CA PRO A 128 6.29 6.41 -15.34
C PRO A 128 6.06 4.91 -15.17
N LEU A 129 5.62 4.52 -13.98
CA LEU A 129 5.20 3.15 -13.70
C LEU A 129 4.05 2.74 -14.62
N ARG A 130 4.10 1.50 -15.08
CA ARG A 130 3.00 0.87 -15.83
C ARG A 130 2.29 -0.13 -14.93
N ALA A 131 1.00 0.07 -14.73
CA ALA A 131 0.17 -0.84 -13.95
C ALA A 131 -0.34 -2.00 -14.81
N HIS A 132 -0.33 -3.20 -14.24
CA HIS A 132 -0.91 -4.41 -14.78
C HIS A 132 -1.91 -4.97 -13.77
N TYR A 133 -3.06 -5.38 -14.25
CA TYR A 133 -4.11 -5.95 -13.41
C TYR A 133 -4.32 -7.43 -13.76
N PHE A 134 -4.51 -8.23 -12.73
CA PHE A 134 -4.75 -9.67 -12.82
C PHE A 134 -6.02 -10.00 -12.06
N LEU A 135 -6.89 -10.80 -12.67
CA LEU A 135 -8.03 -11.37 -11.98
C LEU A 135 -7.56 -12.61 -11.22
N THR A 136 -7.83 -12.63 -9.92
CA THR A 136 -7.43 -13.71 -9.01
C THR A 136 -8.62 -14.57 -8.65
N HIS A 137 -8.48 -15.87 -8.87
CA HIS A 137 -9.48 -16.87 -8.53
C HIS A 137 -9.01 -17.72 -7.35
N HIS A 138 -9.60 -17.47 -6.18
CA HIS A 138 -9.45 -18.39 -5.05
C HIS A 138 -10.56 -19.45 -5.07
N PRO A 139 -10.26 -20.74 -4.87
CA PRO A 139 -11.26 -21.82 -4.92
C PRO A 139 -12.44 -21.63 -3.96
N TYR A 140 -12.21 -20.96 -2.83
CA TYR A 140 -13.25 -20.67 -1.84
C TYR A 140 -14.16 -19.50 -2.24
N CYS A 141 -13.72 -18.63 -3.15
CA CYS A 141 -14.46 -17.42 -3.50
C CYS A 141 -15.57 -17.72 -4.50
N LYS A 142 -16.82 -17.49 -4.09
CA LYS A 142 -18.02 -17.68 -4.91
C LYS A 142 -18.52 -16.41 -5.58
N GLY A 143 -17.89 -15.26 -5.30
CA GLY A 143 -18.22 -14.00 -5.95
C GLY A 143 -18.05 -14.04 -7.48
N HIS A 144 -17.19 -14.90 -8.01
CA HIS A 144 -17.01 -15.12 -9.45
C HIS A 144 -18.16 -15.90 -10.12
N GLU A 145 -18.99 -16.58 -9.33
CA GLU A 145 -20.16 -17.32 -9.81
C GLU A 145 -21.36 -16.38 -10.03
N GLU A 146 -21.33 -15.18 -9.45
CA GLU A 146 -22.36 -14.16 -9.57
C GLU A 146 -22.45 -13.59 -10.99
N ALA A 147 -23.66 -13.12 -11.38
CA ALA A 147 -23.92 -12.66 -12.74
C ALA A 147 -23.37 -11.25 -13.03
N HIS A 148 -23.11 -10.45 -12.00
CA HIS A 148 -22.67 -9.07 -12.16
C HIS A 148 -21.29 -8.97 -12.81
N THR A 149 -21.10 -8.00 -13.68
CA THR A 149 -19.85 -7.80 -14.42
C THR A 149 -19.32 -6.40 -14.25
N TYR A 150 -17.99 -6.28 -14.22
CA TYR A 150 -17.29 -5.01 -14.16
C TYR A 150 -16.26 -4.91 -15.28
N THR A 151 -16.14 -3.72 -15.85
CA THR A 151 -14.90 -3.32 -16.51
C THR A 151 -13.88 -2.89 -15.46
N LEU A 152 -12.57 -2.91 -15.78
CA LEU A 152 -11.54 -2.43 -14.87
C LEU A 152 -11.82 -1.02 -14.36
N ARG A 153 -12.19 -0.08 -15.26
CA ARG A 153 -12.49 1.31 -14.90
C ARG A 153 -13.68 1.46 -13.95
N GLN A 154 -14.71 0.63 -14.12
CA GLN A 154 -15.85 0.63 -13.19
C GLN A 154 -15.41 0.15 -11.82
N TRP A 155 -14.62 -0.92 -11.76
CA TRP A 155 -14.08 -1.46 -10.51
C TRP A 155 -13.20 -0.43 -9.78
N GLU A 156 -12.24 0.18 -10.48
CA GLU A 156 -11.36 1.20 -9.91
C GLU A 156 -12.16 2.36 -9.28
N ARG A 157 -13.21 2.82 -9.96
CA ARG A 157 -14.05 3.91 -9.47
C ARG A 157 -14.92 3.47 -8.27
N GLU A 158 -15.58 2.32 -8.35
CA GLU A 158 -16.47 1.84 -7.28
C GLU A 158 -15.72 1.43 -6.01
N GLN A 159 -14.47 1.03 -6.18
CA GLN A 159 -13.59 0.69 -5.07
C GLN A 159 -12.72 1.86 -4.60
N ASP A 160 -12.89 3.08 -5.14
CA ASP A 160 -12.09 4.26 -4.81
C ASP A 160 -10.57 4.01 -4.85
N LEU A 161 -10.09 3.34 -5.90
CA LEU A 161 -8.70 2.89 -5.99
C LEU A 161 -7.71 4.00 -6.34
N SER A 162 -8.16 5.14 -6.87
CA SER A 162 -7.28 6.16 -7.44
C SER A 162 -6.22 6.68 -6.45
N GLU A 163 -6.65 7.02 -5.24
CA GLU A 163 -5.74 7.54 -4.22
C GLU A 163 -4.82 6.44 -3.67
N PHE A 164 -5.36 5.24 -3.39
CA PHE A 164 -4.54 4.09 -2.98
C PHE A 164 -3.49 3.74 -4.04
N ASN A 165 -3.86 3.72 -5.31
CA ASN A 165 -2.92 3.47 -6.41
C ASN A 165 -1.83 4.54 -6.49
N LEU A 166 -2.18 5.82 -6.30
CA LEU A 166 -1.20 6.91 -6.27
C LEU A 166 -0.11 6.68 -5.20
N TYR A 167 -0.54 6.43 -3.97
CA TYR A 167 0.42 6.21 -2.88
C TYR A 167 1.18 4.90 -2.97
N ASN A 168 0.53 3.85 -3.50
CA ASN A 168 1.19 2.57 -3.73
C ASN A 168 2.23 2.66 -4.87
N ASP A 169 2.02 3.52 -5.86
CA ASP A 169 3.02 3.80 -6.91
C ASP A 169 4.22 4.55 -6.33
N LEU A 170 3.98 5.57 -5.52
CA LEU A 170 5.06 6.27 -4.81
C LEU A 170 5.85 5.33 -3.88
N TRP A 171 5.14 4.44 -3.19
CA TRP A 171 5.78 3.41 -2.37
C TRP A 171 6.60 2.44 -3.21
N ALA A 172 6.06 1.95 -4.32
CA ALA A 172 6.77 1.01 -5.20
C ALA A 172 8.06 1.60 -5.77
N GLU A 173 8.07 2.91 -6.11
CA GLU A 173 9.29 3.60 -6.53
C GLU A 173 10.32 3.68 -5.40
N LEU A 174 9.89 4.03 -4.19
CA LEU A 174 10.78 4.12 -3.02
C LEU A 174 11.30 2.73 -2.61
N ASP A 175 10.45 1.71 -2.62
CA ASP A 175 10.81 0.33 -2.29
C ASP A 175 11.83 -0.24 -3.31
N ALA A 176 11.65 0.05 -4.59
CA ALA A 176 12.63 -0.28 -5.62
C ALA A 176 13.98 0.43 -5.39
N PHE A 177 13.97 1.67 -4.90
CA PHE A 177 15.18 2.37 -4.48
C PHE A 177 15.81 1.71 -3.25
N PHE A 178 15.04 1.31 -2.25
CA PHE A 178 15.54 0.56 -1.09
C PHE A 178 16.16 -0.79 -1.47
N ALA A 179 15.65 -1.43 -2.54
CA ALA A 179 16.22 -2.66 -3.09
C ALA A 179 17.67 -2.49 -3.59
N THR A 180 18.12 -1.26 -3.86
CA THR A 180 19.53 -0.97 -4.20
C THR A 180 20.46 -0.95 -2.97
N ASN A 181 19.93 -1.18 -1.77
CA ASN A 181 20.67 -1.16 -0.50
C ASN A 181 21.35 0.20 -0.21
N PRO A 182 20.61 1.32 -0.14
CA PRO A 182 21.20 2.66 0.00
C PRO A 182 21.63 3.03 1.42
N TRP A 183 21.82 2.05 2.31
CA TRP A 183 22.01 2.26 3.75
C TRP A 183 23.45 2.58 4.17
N ALA A 184 24.30 3.02 3.25
CA ALA A 184 25.68 3.45 3.53
C ALA A 184 26.54 2.43 4.32
N GLY A 185 26.29 1.14 4.12
CA GLY A 185 26.99 0.04 4.81
C GLY A 185 26.49 -0.23 6.23
N GLU A 186 25.43 0.42 6.68
CA GLU A 186 24.76 0.06 7.93
C GLU A 186 24.22 -1.37 7.88
N GLY A 187 24.31 -2.06 9.01
CA GLY A 187 23.68 -3.36 9.18
C GLY A 187 22.14 -3.26 9.25
N LYS A 188 21.50 -4.40 9.48
CA LYS A 188 20.05 -4.45 9.69
C LYS A 188 19.66 -3.54 10.87
N ALA A 189 18.57 -2.77 10.70
CA ALA A 189 18.07 -1.80 11.67
C ALA A 189 19.06 -0.69 12.05
N GLY A 190 19.94 -0.30 11.13
CA GLY A 190 20.80 0.86 11.27
C GLY A 190 20.00 2.19 11.33
N PRO A 191 20.64 3.31 11.70
CA PRO A 191 19.98 4.61 11.85
C PRO A 191 19.16 5.06 10.66
N TYR A 192 19.64 4.89 9.43
CA TYR A 192 18.89 5.23 8.22
C TYR A 192 17.67 4.31 7.99
N GLN A 193 17.79 3.01 8.27
CA GLN A 193 16.65 2.11 8.18
C GLN A 193 15.58 2.44 9.24
N GLN A 194 15.99 2.78 10.47
CA GLN A 194 15.06 3.22 11.52
C GLN A 194 14.35 4.51 11.12
N LEU A 195 15.08 5.46 10.55
CA LEU A 195 14.50 6.71 10.04
C LEU A 195 13.53 6.45 8.88
N ALA A 196 13.89 5.57 7.96
CA ALA A 196 13.01 5.16 6.87
C ALA A 196 11.74 4.48 7.39
N PHE A 197 11.87 3.62 8.40
CA PHE A 197 10.72 2.98 9.04
C PHE A 197 9.79 4.01 9.71
N LEU A 198 10.36 4.99 10.41
CA LEU A 198 9.61 6.10 10.99
C LEU A 198 8.81 6.85 9.93
N VAL A 199 9.46 7.24 8.83
CA VAL A 199 8.84 8.01 7.73
C VAL A 199 7.75 7.21 7.03
N CYS A 200 8.01 5.92 6.73
CA CYS A 200 7.09 5.11 5.93
C CYS A 200 5.90 4.61 6.74
N TYR A 201 6.08 4.28 8.01
CA TYR A 201 5.05 3.56 8.78
C TYR A 201 4.56 4.29 10.03
N ASN A 202 5.32 5.22 10.59
CA ASN A 202 4.92 5.99 11.78
C ASN A 202 4.78 7.47 11.47
N ILE A 203 3.71 7.84 10.76
CA ILE A 203 3.50 9.20 10.28
C ILE A 203 3.42 10.23 11.41
N ASP A 204 2.89 9.88 12.58
CA ASP A 204 2.81 10.79 13.73
C ASP A 204 4.20 11.05 14.30
N GLY A 205 5.02 10.00 14.42
CA GLY A 205 6.43 10.12 14.80
C GLY A 205 7.23 10.92 13.78
N PHE A 206 6.99 10.72 12.49
CA PHE A 206 7.64 11.51 11.45
C PHE A 206 7.21 12.98 11.49
N ARG A 207 5.95 13.27 11.77
CA ARG A 207 5.47 14.65 11.96
C ARG A 207 6.17 15.33 13.14
N ALA A 208 6.30 14.63 14.26
CA ALA A 208 7.03 15.14 15.43
C ALA A 208 8.50 15.42 15.09
N TYR A 209 9.17 14.47 14.44
CA TYR A 209 10.54 14.61 13.96
C TYR A 209 10.71 15.81 13.01
N ALA A 210 9.83 15.94 12.02
CA ALA A 210 9.88 17.02 11.04
C ALA A 210 9.70 18.40 11.68
N ASN A 211 8.87 18.51 12.71
CA ASN A 211 8.65 19.75 13.47
C ASN A 211 9.86 20.08 14.35
N GLU A 212 10.38 19.13 15.12
CA GLU A 212 11.53 19.28 16.00
C GLU A 212 12.76 19.77 15.22
N HIS A 213 13.02 19.14 14.08
CA HIS A 213 14.17 19.48 13.22
C HIS A 213 13.86 20.60 12.20
N ARG A 214 12.67 21.23 12.27
CA ARG A 214 12.23 22.28 11.32
C ARG A 214 12.43 21.87 9.85
N LEU A 215 12.19 20.60 9.55
CA LEU A 215 12.56 19.97 8.28
C LEU A 215 11.99 20.71 7.06
N LEU A 216 10.71 21.11 7.10
CA LEU A 216 10.09 21.83 6.00
C LEU A 216 10.74 23.20 5.71
N SER A 217 11.46 23.78 6.69
CA SER A 217 12.13 25.06 6.53
C SER A 217 13.42 24.95 5.73
N ALA A 218 13.98 23.76 5.60
CA ALA A 218 15.19 23.49 4.81
C ALA A 218 14.94 23.51 3.29
N PHE A 219 13.65 23.50 2.86
CA PHE A 219 13.28 23.36 1.45
C PHE A 219 12.50 24.56 0.92
N ARG A 220 12.60 24.77 -0.40
CA ARG A 220 11.83 25.77 -1.14
C ARG A 220 10.44 25.23 -1.45
N LEU A 221 9.55 25.27 -0.45
CA LEU A 221 8.15 24.94 -0.57
C LEU A 221 7.33 26.23 -0.68
N ASP A 222 6.36 26.28 -1.59
CA ASP A 222 5.40 27.38 -1.59
C ASP A 222 4.50 27.31 -0.34
N LYS A 223 3.77 28.39 -0.07
CA LYS A 223 2.93 28.48 1.14
C LYS A 223 1.82 27.43 1.15
N ALA A 224 1.21 27.15 -0.01
CA ALA A 224 0.11 26.22 -0.12
C ALA A 224 0.59 24.78 0.06
N GLU A 225 1.73 24.42 -0.55
CA GLU A 225 2.35 23.09 -0.40
C GLU A 225 2.76 22.86 1.05
N ARG A 226 3.42 23.82 1.69
CA ARG A 226 3.78 23.74 3.11
C ARG A 226 2.55 23.50 3.98
N GLN A 227 1.47 24.26 3.79
CA GLN A 227 0.23 24.08 4.55
C GLN A 227 -0.40 22.71 4.35
N ARG A 228 -0.35 22.15 3.12
CA ARG A 228 -0.84 20.79 2.87
C ARG A 228 -0.03 19.77 3.65
N ILE A 229 1.30 19.84 3.60
CA ILE A 229 2.18 18.91 4.33
C ILE A 229 1.96 19.01 5.85
N GLU A 230 1.77 20.22 6.37
CA GLU A 230 1.53 20.43 7.80
C GLU A 230 0.19 19.88 8.29
N ARG A 231 -0.85 19.87 7.45
CA ARG A 231 -2.22 19.53 7.83
C ARG A 231 -2.68 18.14 7.41
N ASP A 232 -2.07 17.56 6.41
CA ASP A 232 -2.49 16.31 5.79
C ASP A 232 -1.39 15.26 5.85
N ASP A 233 -1.72 14.11 6.42
CA ASP A 233 -0.76 13.02 6.61
C ASP A 233 -0.34 12.36 5.30
N GLY A 234 -1.20 12.35 4.27
CA GLY A 234 -0.84 11.84 2.95
C GLY A 234 0.20 12.74 2.28
N HIS A 235 0.01 14.08 2.32
CA HIS A 235 1.00 15.02 1.81
C HIS A 235 2.32 14.94 2.58
N LEU A 236 2.28 14.74 3.89
CA LEU A 236 3.48 14.52 4.71
C LEU A 236 4.17 13.21 4.33
N LEU A 237 3.43 12.13 4.10
CA LEU A 237 3.98 10.84 3.67
C LEU A 237 4.70 10.98 2.31
N ARG A 238 4.07 11.64 1.35
CA ARG A 238 4.67 11.92 0.04
C ARG A 238 5.96 12.75 0.16
N PHE A 239 5.93 13.81 0.98
CA PHE A 239 7.12 14.60 1.27
C PHE A 239 8.21 13.75 1.91
N GLY A 240 7.86 12.89 2.85
CA GLY A 240 8.77 11.96 3.51
C GLY A 240 9.47 11.01 2.55
N PHE A 241 8.76 10.45 1.58
CA PHE A 241 9.34 9.60 0.53
C PHE A 241 10.37 10.34 -0.31
N GLN A 242 10.04 11.56 -0.76
CA GLN A 242 10.97 12.39 -1.52
C GLN A 242 12.20 12.80 -0.70
N TRP A 243 12.00 13.07 0.59
CA TRP A 243 13.08 13.40 1.51
C TRP A 243 14.03 12.22 1.75
N LEU A 244 13.48 11.01 1.97
CA LEU A 244 14.29 9.80 2.11
C LEU A 244 15.14 9.52 0.88
N GLU A 245 14.54 9.57 -0.32
CA GLU A 245 15.32 9.40 -1.55
C GLU A 245 16.49 10.37 -1.61
N MET A 246 16.26 11.64 -1.26
CA MET A 246 17.31 12.68 -1.32
C MET A 246 18.43 12.42 -0.33
N ILE A 247 18.13 12.12 0.95
CA ILE A 247 19.17 11.95 1.99
C ILE A 247 19.95 10.64 1.82
N LEU A 248 19.34 9.64 1.19
CA LEU A 248 19.99 8.36 0.91
C LEU A 248 20.71 8.31 -0.45
N GLY A 249 20.85 9.46 -1.14
CA GLY A 249 21.60 9.56 -2.38
C GLY A 249 20.82 9.22 -3.66
N GLY A 250 19.49 9.10 -3.56
CA GLY A 250 18.60 8.91 -4.72
C GLY A 250 18.23 10.21 -5.44
N ARG A 251 17.02 10.25 -5.98
CA ARG A 251 16.52 11.42 -6.74
C ARG A 251 16.41 12.67 -5.86
N ARG A 252 16.79 13.82 -6.42
CA ARG A 252 16.70 15.13 -5.74
C ARG A 252 15.43 15.85 -6.17
N ASN A 253 14.28 15.41 -5.68
CA ASN A 253 12.98 16.00 -5.98
C ASN A 253 12.65 17.23 -5.11
N LEU A 254 13.37 17.42 -4.01
CA LEU A 254 13.22 18.57 -3.13
C LEU A 254 14.37 19.59 -3.38
N ILE A 255 14.03 20.86 -3.45
CA ILE A 255 15.00 21.95 -3.68
C ILE A 255 15.38 22.55 -2.33
N PRO A 256 16.63 22.38 -1.84
CA PRO A 256 17.11 23.04 -0.63
C PRO A 256 17.04 24.58 -0.74
N ARG A 257 16.91 25.25 0.42
CA ARG A 257 17.01 26.72 0.49
C ARG A 257 18.44 27.22 0.45
#